data_b829418a602a28e105c7d45d7ec490c7
#
_entry.id   b829418a602a28e105c7d45d7ec490c7
#
_cell.length_a   1.000
_cell.length_b   1.000
_cell.length_c   1.000
_cell.angle_alpha   90.00
_cell.angle_beta   90.00
_cell.angle_gamma   90.00
#
_symmetry.space_group_name_H-M   'P 1'
#
loop_
_entity.id
_entity.type
_entity.pdbx_description
1 polymer ?
#
loop_
_entity_poly.entity_id
_entity_poly.type
_entity_poly.pdbx_seq_one_letter_code
_entity_poly.pdbx_strand_id
1 'polypeptide(L)'
;TDATPLLVAHANGYFDAEGIKAEKPVLLRSWSQLAEAFISGQVNVVHVLSPIAIWARYASKVPAKVVAWNHTAGSALTVAKSINSVKDLGGKTVAIPFWYSIHNVVLQELLRANGLTPVSKKNEPAANEVNLIILAPADMVPALANGQIAGYIVAEPFNAAGEALGVGKVL
;
A
#
# COMPACT_ATOMS: atom_id res chain seq x y z
N THR A 1 0.60 5.39 -12.96
CA THR A 1 0.31 4.58 -11.78
C THR A 1 0.40 3.09 -12.10
N ASP A 2 0.44 2.23 -11.09
CA ASP A 2 0.66 0.78 -11.22
C ASP A 2 -0.38 0.09 -12.12
N ALA A 3 -1.62 0.59 -12.13
CA ALA A 3 -2.70 0.03 -12.94
C ALA A 3 -2.71 0.53 -14.40
N THR A 4 -1.76 1.38 -14.80
CA THR A 4 -1.75 1.97 -16.16
C THR A 4 -1.80 0.92 -17.27
N PRO A 5 -1.07 -0.20 -17.26
CA PRO A 5 -1.16 -1.20 -18.32
C PRO A 5 -2.58 -1.76 -18.49
N LEU A 6 -3.28 -2.04 -17.39
CA LEU A 6 -4.66 -2.53 -17.41
C LEU A 6 -5.64 -1.50 -17.97
N LEU A 7 -5.47 -0.23 -17.58
CA LEU A 7 -6.31 0.87 -18.07
C LEU A 7 -6.08 1.15 -19.56
N VAL A 8 -4.83 1.08 -20.02
CA VAL A 8 -4.48 1.21 -21.45
C VAL A 8 -5.04 0.04 -22.25
N ALA A 9 -4.93 -1.19 -21.74
CA ALA A 9 -5.50 -2.37 -22.42
C ALA A 9 -7.02 -2.24 -22.58
N HIS A 10 -7.71 -1.77 -21.56
CA HIS A 10 -9.15 -1.53 -21.65
C HIS A 10 -9.49 -0.40 -22.62
N ALA A 11 -8.81 0.75 -22.52
CA ALA A 11 -9.10 1.92 -23.36
C ALA A 11 -8.85 1.68 -24.87
N ASN A 12 -7.86 0.84 -25.19
CA ASN A 12 -7.50 0.52 -26.56
C ASN A 12 -8.21 -0.72 -27.13
N GLY A 13 -9.13 -1.33 -26.37
CA GLY A 13 -9.88 -2.50 -26.84
C GLY A 13 -9.03 -3.77 -26.96
N TYR A 14 -7.90 -3.87 -26.28
CA TYR A 14 -7.03 -5.05 -26.36
C TYR A 14 -7.68 -6.30 -25.75
N PHE A 15 -8.55 -6.14 -24.76
CA PHE A 15 -9.33 -7.26 -24.24
C PHE A 15 -10.31 -7.82 -25.27
N ASP A 16 -11.01 -6.94 -26.01
CA ASP A 16 -11.95 -7.33 -27.05
C ASP A 16 -11.22 -8.03 -28.21
N ALA A 17 -10.02 -7.56 -28.57
CA ALA A 17 -9.19 -8.17 -29.60
C ALA A 17 -8.79 -9.62 -29.25
N GLU A 18 -8.65 -9.93 -27.95
CA GLU A 18 -8.37 -11.27 -27.42
C GLU A 18 -9.66 -12.06 -27.10
N GLY A 19 -10.84 -11.55 -27.49
CA GLY A 19 -12.12 -12.20 -27.24
C GLY A 19 -12.61 -12.12 -25.78
N ILE A 20 -12.04 -11.25 -24.97
CA ILE A 20 -12.38 -11.06 -23.56
C ILE A 20 -13.32 -9.85 -23.43
N LYS A 21 -14.57 -10.06 -23.04
CA LYS A 21 -15.49 -8.96 -22.67
C LYS A 21 -15.11 -8.43 -21.29
N ALA A 22 -14.34 -7.37 -21.24
CA ALA A 22 -13.96 -6.70 -20.01
C ALA A 22 -14.90 -5.51 -19.74
N GLU A 23 -15.55 -5.52 -18.59
CA GLU A 23 -16.31 -4.36 -18.12
C GLU A 23 -15.37 -3.20 -17.77
N LYS A 24 -15.93 -2.00 -17.65
CA LYS A 24 -15.15 -0.82 -17.25
C LYS A 24 -14.48 -1.05 -15.88
N PRO A 25 -13.16 -0.84 -15.77
CA PRO A 25 -12.47 -1.00 -14.51
C PRO A 25 -13.05 -0.12 -13.40
N VAL A 26 -13.25 -0.72 -12.22
CA VAL A 26 -13.76 -0.05 -11.02
C VAL A 26 -12.60 0.40 -10.16
N LEU A 27 -12.57 1.68 -9.81
CA LEU A 27 -11.61 2.23 -8.85
C LEU A 27 -12.17 2.09 -7.43
N LEU A 28 -11.51 1.29 -6.61
CA LEU A 28 -11.79 1.17 -5.19
C LEU A 28 -10.79 2.02 -4.39
N ARG A 29 -11.27 2.70 -3.35
CA ARG A 29 -10.49 3.74 -2.66
C ARG A 29 -9.54 3.19 -1.58
N SER A 30 -9.74 1.95 -1.15
CA SER A 30 -8.88 1.30 -0.16
C SER A 30 -8.61 -0.15 -0.51
N TRP A 31 -7.50 -0.66 0.02
CA TRP A 31 -7.14 -2.07 -0.13
C TRP A 31 -8.12 -3.01 0.57
N SER A 32 -8.76 -2.56 1.66
CA SER A 32 -9.82 -3.32 2.34
C SER A 32 -11.04 -3.50 1.44
N GLN A 33 -11.54 -2.42 0.83
CA GLN A 33 -12.65 -2.49 -0.12
C GLN A 33 -12.34 -3.39 -1.33
N LEU A 34 -11.09 -3.31 -1.85
CA LEU A 34 -10.66 -4.15 -2.95
C LEU A 34 -10.65 -5.64 -2.56
N ALA A 35 -10.11 -5.97 -1.39
CA ALA A 35 -10.09 -7.34 -0.88
C ALA A 35 -11.52 -7.88 -0.69
N GLU A 36 -12.42 -7.09 -0.11
CA GLU A 36 -13.82 -7.46 0.09
C GLU A 36 -14.55 -7.69 -1.23
N ALA A 37 -14.40 -6.79 -2.20
CA ALA A 37 -15.02 -6.92 -3.52
C ALA A 37 -14.55 -8.17 -4.26
N PHE A 38 -13.28 -8.54 -4.13
CA PHE A 38 -12.73 -9.74 -4.74
C PHE A 38 -13.18 -11.02 -4.01
N ILE A 39 -13.15 -11.03 -2.67
CA ILE A 39 -13.55 -12.18 -1.86
C ILE A 39 -15.04 -12.49 -2.03
N SER A 40 -15.88 -11.45 -2.11
CA SER A 40 -17.32 -11.59 -2.32
C SER A 40 -17.71 -11.97 -3.75
N GLY A 41 -16.78 -11.95 -4.70
CA GLY A 41 -17.04 -12.20 -6.12
C GLY A 41 -17.69 -11.03 -6.85
N GLN A 42 -17.73 -9.85 -6.25
CA GLN A 42 -18.22 -8.63 -6.90
C GLN A 42 -17.35 -8.24 -8.11
N VAL A 43 -16.06 -8.55 -8.06
CA VAL A 43 -15.11 -8.41 -9.16
C VAL A 43 -14.38 -9.73 -9.39
N ASN A 44 -14.10 -10.05 -10.65
CA ASN A 44 -13.49 -11.32 -11.05
C ASN A 44 -11.97 -11.23 -11.19
N VAL A 45 -11.46 -10.04 -11.51
CA VAL A 45 -10.03 -9.75 -11.68
C VAL A 45 -9.69 -8.51 -10.87
N VAL A 46 -8.57 -8.54 -10.17
CA VAL A 46 -8.07 -7.41 -9.38
C VAL A 46 -6.60 -7.16 -9.67
N HIS A 47 -6.23 -5.90 -9.74
CA HIS A 47 -4.84 -5.48 -9.68
C HIS A 47 -4.48 -5.27 -8.20
N VAL A 48 -3.63 -6.14 -7.66
CA VAL A 48 -3.38 -6.22 -6.23
C VAL A 48 -1.94 -6.63 -5.93
N LEU A 49 -1.44 -6.29 -4.77
CA LEU A 49 -0.13 -6.70 -4.29
C LEU A 49 -0.11 -8.19 -3.94
N SER A 50 0.99 -8.88 -4.25
CA SER A 50 1.11 -10.33 -4.14
C SER A 50 0.76 -10.92 -2.74
N PRO A 51 1.12 -10.31 -1.60
CA PRO A 51 0.74 -10.87 -0.29
C PRO A 51 -0.77 -10.92 -0.07
N ILE A 52 -1.54 -9.98 -0.63
CA ILE A 52 -3.01 -9.98 -0.55
C ILE A 52 -3.58 -11.17 -1.33
N ALA A 53 -3.05 -11.47 -2.51
CA ALA A 53 -3.47 -12.63 -3.29
C ALA A 53 -3.19 -13.95 -2.56
N ILE A 54 -2.02 -14.05 -1.92
CA ILE A 54 -1.64 -15.19 -1.09
C ILE A 54 -2.61 -15.34 0.10
N TRP A 55 -2.86 -14.25 0.83
CA TRP A 55 -3.79 -14.23 1.95
C TRP A 55 -5.22 -14.61 1.52
N ALA A 56 -5.74 -14.05 0.44
CA ALA A 56 -7.06 -14.38 -0.07
C ALA A 56 -7.18 -15.88 -0.40
N ARG A 57 -6.15 -16.47 -1.02
CA ARG A 57 -6.17 -17.88 -1.36
C ARG A 57 -6.08 -18.80 -0.14
N TYR A 58 -5.16 -18.54 0.76
CA TYR A 58 -4.83 -19.51 1.84
C TYR A 58 -5.62 -19.25 3.13
N ALA A 59 -5.83 -18.01 3.52
CA ALA A 59 -6.58 -17.67 4.73
C ALA A 59 -8.09 -17.58 4.46
N SER A 60 -8.49 -16.87 3.39
CA SER A 60 -9.92 -16.68 3.06
C SER A 60 -10.48 -17.77 2.15
N LYS A 61 -9.64 -18.76 1.73
CA LYS A 61 -10.05 -19.89 0.89
C LYS A 61 -10.65 -19.49 -0.48
N VAL A 62 -10.37 -18.29 -0.95
CA VAL A 62 -10.79 -17.84 -2.28
C VAL A 62 -9.96 -18.59 -3.34
N PRO A 63 -10.57 -19.15 -4.40
CA PRO A 63 -9.85 -19.85 -5.45
C PRO A 63 -9.11 -18.91 -6.38
N ALA A 64 -8.34 -17.96 -5.81
CA ALA A 64 -7.59 -16.96 -6.55
C ALA A 64 -6.40 -17.56 -7.29
N LYS A 65 -6.11 -17.03 -8.48
CA LYS A 65 -4.92 -17.34 -9.28
C LYS A 65 -4.26 -16.04 -9.72
N VAL A 66 -2.93 -16.02 -9.72
CA VAL A 66 -2.16 -14.95 -10.36
C VAL A 66 -2.10 -15.25 -11.85
N VAL A 67 -2.57 -14.33 -12.67
CA VAL A 67 -2.63 -14.49 -14.14
C VAL A 67 -1.58 -13.64 -14.86
N ALA A 68 -1.10 -12.56 -14.23
CA ALA A 68 -0.05 -11.72 -14.78
C ALA A 68 0.70 -10.96 -13.68
N TRP A 69 1.95 -10.60 -13.95
CA TRP A 69 2.72 -9.64 -13.18
C TRP A 69 2.73 -8.30 -13.91
N ASN A 70 2.44 -7.23 -13.20
CA ASN A 70 2.29 -5.91 -13.79
C ASN A 70 3.52 -5.02 -13.58
N HIS A 71 4.02 -4.93 -12.33
CA HIS A 71 5.21 -4.16 -12.01
C HIS A 71 5.96 -4.76 -10.80
N THR A 72 7.22 -4.39 -10.63
CA THR A 72 8.12 -4.94 -9.61
C THR A 72 8.76 -3.88 -8.71
N ALA A 73 8.50 -2.59 -8.92
CA ALA A 73 9.13 -1.48 -8.22
C ALA A 73 8.14 -0.33 -7.98
N GLY A 74 8.59 0.78 -7.37
CA GLY A 74 7.79 2.01 -7.21
C GLY A 74 7.20 2.20 -5.83
N SER A 75 7.71 1.53 -4.79
CA SER A 75 7.32 1.76 -3.40
C SER A 75 8.45 2.43 -2.64
N ALA A 76 8.11 3.36 -1.75
CA ALA A 76 9.07 4.05 -0.90
C ALA A 76 8.48 4.37 0.48
N LEU A 77 9.38 4.57 1.46
CA LEU A 77 9.06 5.10 2.78
C LEU A 77 9.22 6.61 2.76
N THR A 78 8.11 7.32 2.80
CA THR A 78 8.08 8.79 2.91
C THR A 78 7.87 9.18 4.37
N VAL A 79 8.70 10.09 4.86
CA VAL A 79 8.70 10.51 6.27
C VAL A 79 8.63 12.02 6.39
N ALA A 80 8.24 12.52 7.56
CA ALA A 80 8.32 13.94 7.89
C ALA A 80 9.77 14.44 7.74
N LYS A 81 9.94 15.71 7.36
CA LYS A 81 11.27 16.29 7.10
C LYS A 81 12.23 16.23 8.29
N SER A 82 11.70 16.17 9.50
CA SER A 82 12.49 16.04 10.75
C SER A 82 13.10 14.64 10.97
N ILE A 83 12.63 13.63 10.25
CA ILE A 83 13.14 12.25 10.33
C ILE A 83 14.34 12.13 9.37
N ASN A 84 15.49 11.73 9.86
CA ASN A 84 16.71 11.62 9.06
C ASN A 84 17.22 10.18 8.93
N SER A 85 16.69 9.28 9.75
CA SER A 85 17.01 7.86 9.73
C SER A 85 15.82 7.01 10.14
N VAL A 86 15.86 5.72 9.85
CA VAL A 86 14.81 4.79 10.30
C VAL A 86 14.69 4.77 11.83
N LYS A 87 15.80 4.95 12.55
CA LYS A 87 15.82 4.96 14.01
C LYS A 87 15.01 6.12 14.61
N ASP A 88 14.88 7.25 13.90
CA ASP A 88 14.12 8.40 14.35
C ASP A 88 12.58 8.14 14.35
N LEU A 89 12.14 7.02 13.79
CA LEU A 89 10.76 6.56 13.84
C LEU A 89 10.37 5.94 15.18
N GLY A 90 11.33 5.67 16.06
CA GLY A 90 11.05 5.17 17.41
C GLY A 90 10.12 6.10 18.19
N GLY A 91 9.11 5.54 18.86
CA GLY A 91 8.06 6.29 19.56
C GLY A 91 7.01 6.95 18.66
N LYS A 92 6.99 6.65 17.36
CA LYS A 92 6.13 7.32 16.38
C LYS A 92 5.15 6.38 15.71
N THR A 93 4.21 6.96 14.98
CA THR A 93 3.22 6.23 14.15
C THR A 93 3.57 6.34 12.68
N VAL A 94 3.53 5.21 11.99
CA VAL A 94 3.76 5.09 10.54
C VAL A 94 2.55 4.40 9.89
N ALA A 95 2.11 4.94 8.77
CA ALA A 95 0.98 4.37 8.04
C ALA A 95 1.41 3.34 7.00
N ILE A 96 0.61 2.30 6.86
CA ILE A 96 0.68 1.27 5.84
C ILE A 96 -0.66 1.19 5.09
N PRO A 97 -0.68 0.77 3.82
CA PRO A 97 -1.95 0.72 3.06
C PRO A 97 -2.85 -0.46 3.47
N PHE A 98 -2.27 -1.53 3.96
CA PHE A 98 -2.99 -2.73 4.38
C PHE A 98 -2.07 -3.70 5.14
N TRP A 99 -2.63 -4.49 6.09
CA TRP A 99 -1.83 -5.45 6.87
C TRP A 99 -1.15 -6.52 6.02
N TYR A 100 -1.83 -7.00 4.98
CA TYR A 100 -1.31 -8.04 4.07
C TYR A 100 -0.69 -7.42 2.80
N SER A 101 -0.09 -6.23 2.91
CA SER A 101 0.63 -5.59 1.81
C SER A 101 2.13 -5.89 1.86
N ILE A 102 2.78 -5.89 0.71
CA ILE A 102 4.25 -5.97 0.65
C ILE A 102 4.90 -4.79 1.39
N HIS A 103 4.27 -3.62 1.37
CA HIS A 103 4.71 -2.45 2.11
C HIS A 103 4.85 -2.72 3.61
N ASN A 104 3.85 -3.39 4.22
CA ASN A 104 3.91 -3.75 5.63
C ASN A 104 5.04 -4.74 5.92
N VAL A 105 5.22 -5.74 5.05
CA VAL A 105 6.30 -6.74 5.22
C VAL A 105 7.66 -6.05 5.19
N VAL A 106 7.91 -5.27 4.15
CA VAL A 106 9.20 -4.56 3.97
C VAL A 106 9.45 -3.57 5.11
N LEU A 107 8.42 -2.80 5.51
CA LEU A 107 8.57 -1.86 6.63
C LEU A 107 8.93 -2.58 7.93
N GLN A 108 8.26 -3.68 8.25
CA GLN A 108 8.56 -4.43 9.48
C GLN A 108 9.98 -4.99 9.47
N GLU A 109 10.46 -5.51 8.34
CA GLU A 109 11.84 -5.97 8.20
C GLU A 109 12.83 -4.80 8.37
N LEU A 110 12.55 -3.66 7.74
CA LEU A 110 13.39 -2.45 7.87
C LEU A 110 13.45 -1.95 9.32
N LEU A 111 12.32 -1.90 10.01
CA LEU A 111 12.25 -1.48 11.42
C LEU A 111 13.07 -2.43 12.31
N ARG A 112 12.86 -3.75 12.19
CA ARG A 112 13.60 -4.74 12.96
C ARG A 112 15.10 -4.68 12.71
N ALA A 113 15.51 -4.52 11.46
CA ALA A 113 16.93 -4.37 11.09
C ALA A 113 17.59 -3.14 11.72
N ASN A 114 16.79 -2.13 12.11
CA ASN A 114 17.26 -0.92 12.79
C ASN A 114 17.00 -0.94 14.30
N GLY A 115 16.65 -2.09 14.88
CA GLY A 115 16.45 -2.25 16.34
C GLY A 115 15.11 -1.72 16.84
N LEU A 116 14.15 -1.48 15.94
CA LEU A 116 12.81 -1.02 16.28
C LEU A 116 11.80 -2.17 16.24
N THR A 117 10.83 -2.13 17.14
CA THR A 117 9.77 -3.13 17.25
C THR A 117 8.47 -2.58 16.62
N PRO A 118 7.97 -3.16 15.52
CA PRO A 118 6.66 -2.78 15.00
C PRO A 118 5.55 -3.26 15.95
N VAL A 119 4.64 -2.35 16.30
CA VAL A 119 3.47 -2.62 17.15
C VAL A 119 2.20 -2.13 16.44
N SER A 120 1.03 -2.56 16.88
CA SER A 120 -0.25 -2.10 16.33
C SER A 120 -1.21 -1.71 17.46
N LYS A 121 -2.05 -0.70 17.19
CA LYS A 121 -3.08 -0.22 18.14
C LYS A 121 -2.50 0.34 19.45
N LYS A 122 -1.35 0.99 19.37
CA LYS A 122 -0.73 1.63 20.53
C LYS A 122 -0.72 3.14 20.34
N ASN A 123 -1.39 3.88 21.22
CA ASN A 123 -1.48 5.34 21.11
C ASN A 123 -0.14 6.02 21.46
N GLU A 124 0.59 5.45 22.41
CA GLU A 124 1.91 5.94 22.85
C GLU A 124 2.92 4.78 22.78
N PRO A 125 3.55 4.57 21.60
CA PRO A 125 4.59 3.56 21.48
C PRO A 125 5.84 3.97 22.28
N ALA A 126 6.55 2.99 22.84
CA ALA A 126 7.82 3.22 23.52
C ALA A 126 8.89 3.72 22.54
N ALA A 127 10.00 4.27 23.03
CA ALA A 127 11.05 4.84 22.20
C ALA A 127 11.68 3.87 21.19
N ASN A 128 11.61 2.56 21.45
CA ASN A 128 12.05 1.50 20.54
C ASN A 128 10.90 0.83 19.76
N GLU A 129 9.69 1.34 19.86
CA GLU A 129 8.52 0.83 19.17
C GLU A 129 8.07 1.79 18.07
N VAL A 130 7.47 1.25 17.00
CA VAL A 130 6.82 2.03 15.94
C VAL A 130 5.40 1.52 15.79
N ASN A 131 4.43 2.40 16.02
CA ASN A 131 3.02 2.05 15.87
C ASN A 131 2.64 2.05 14.39
N LEU A 132 2.12 0.94 13.90
CA LEU A 132 1.64 0.79 12.52
C LEU A 132 0.13 0.94 12.47
N ILE A 133 -0.35 1.80 11.58
CA ILE A 133 -1.78 2.00 11.32
C ILE A 133 -2.11 1.83 9.84
N ILE A 134 -3.35 1.43 9.55
CA ILE A 134 -3.84 1.39 8.18
C ILE A 134 -4.44 2.74 7.81
N LEU A 135 -3.97 3.32 6.70
CA LEU A 135 -4.61 4.44 6.02
C LEU A 135 -4.79 4.14 4.54
N ALA A 136 -5.85 4.64 3.94
CA ALA A 136 -5.96 4.64 2.49
C ALA A 136 -4.83 5.52 1.90
N PRO A 137 -4.24 5.13 0.75
CA PRO A 137 -3.12 5.90 0.18
C PRO A 137 -3.39 7.39 -0.01
N ALA A 138 -4.63 7.75 -0.38
CA ALA A 138 -5.03 9.15 -0.56
C ALA A 138 -5.02 9.97 0.75
N ASP A 139 -5.14 9.31 1.89
CA ASP A 139 -5.19 9.95 3.21
C ASP A 139 -3.80 10.08 3.85
N MET A 140 -2.77 9.41 3.31
CA MET A 140 -1.43 9.37 3.90
C MET A 140 -0.72 10.73 3.85
N VAL A 141 -0.77 11.40 2.70
CA VAL A 141 -0.12 12.71 2.53
C VAL A 141 -0.77 13.78 3.43
N PRO A 142 -2.11 13.92 3.48
CA PRO A 142 -2.76 14.80 4.45
C PRO A 142 -2.44 14.46 5.91
N ALA A 143 -2.41 13.19 6.28
CA ALA A 143 -2.09 12.76 7.64
C ALA A 143 -0.66 13.13 8.05
N LEU A 144 0.31 12.99 7.11
CA LEU A 144 1.69 13.44 7.34
C LEU A 144 1.76 14.96 7.49
N ALA A 145 1.09 15.71 6.61
CA ALA A 145 1.05 17.17 6.66
C ALA A 145 0.47 17.72 7.98
N ASN A 146 -0.54 17.02 8.52
CA ASN A 146 -1.17 17.38 9.79
C ASN A 146 -0.43 16.85 11.04
N GLY A 147 0.71 16.17 10.87
CA GLY A 147 1.48 15.61 11.98
C GLY A 147 0.81 14.42 12.71
N GLN A 148 -0.21 13.82 12.11
CA GLN A 148 -0.91 12.65 12.67
C GLN A 148 -0.07 11.38 12.57
N ILE A 149 0.83 11.33 11.58
CA ILE A 149 1.81 10.25 11.37
C ILE A 149 3.20 10.86 11.14
N ALA A 150 4.24 10.11 11.43
CA ALA A 150 5.62 10.50 11.16
C ALA A 150 6.12 10.03 9.78
N GLY A 151 5.41 9.11 9.15
CA GLY A 151 5.73 8.60 7.83
C GLY A 151 4.69 7.62 7.33
N TYR A 152 4.85 7.23 6.09
CA TYR A 152 4.05 6.20 5.44
C TYR A 152 4.88 5.46 4.40
N ILE A 153 4.51 4.20 4.14
CA ILE A 153 5.09 3.41 3.07
C ILE A 153 4.01 3.01 2.08
N VAL A 154 4.19 3.36 0.83
CA VAL A 154 3.18 3.15 -0.23
C VAL A 154 3.82 3.21 -1.61
N ALA A 155 3.09 2.77 -2.65
CA ALA A 155 3.49 2.92 -4.04
C ALA A 155 3.31 4.37 -4.54
N GLU A 156 3.95 4.69 -5.67
CA GLU A 156 3.70 5.96 -6.35
C GLU A 156 2.22 6.08 -6.83
N PRO A 157 1.68 7.30 -6.93
CA PRO A 157 2.34 8.62 -6.94
C PRO A 157 2.38 9.34 -5.57
N PHE A 158 2.04 8.66 -4.49
CA PHE A 158 1.86 9.31 -3.18
C PHE A 158 3.17 9.76 -2.54
N ASN A 159 4.29 9.08 -2.84
CA ASN A 159 5.61 9.50 -2.37
C ASN A 159 6.02 10.81 -3.05
N ALA A 160 5.95 10.85 -4.38
CA ALA A 160 6.19 12.07 -5.15
C ALA A 160 5.28 13.23 -4.74
N ALA A 161 4.00 12.95 -4.42
CA ALA A 161 3.07 13.97 -3.95
C ALA A 161 3.51 14.55 -2.59
N GLY A 162 3.97 13.72 -1.65
CA GLY A 162 4.49 14.16 -0.36
C GLY A 162 5.70 15.06 -0.48
N GLU A 163 6.61 14.76 -1.40
CA GLU A 163 7.78 15.57 -1.70
C GLU A 163 7.41 16.89 -2.43
N ALA A 164 6.55 16.81 -3.47
CA ALA A 164 6.13 17.96 -4.25
C ALA A 164 5.37 19.00 -3.40
N LEU A 165 4.55 18.56 -2.45
CA LEU A 165 3.88 19.42 -1.49
C LEU A 165 4.80 19.91 -0.36
N GLY A 166 6.03 19.42 -0.30
CA GLY A 166 7.00 19.82 0.69
C GLY A 166 6.69 19.35 2.11
N VAL A 167 5.81 18.36 2.28
CA VAL A 167 5.39 17.84 3.61
C VAL A 167 6.23 16.66 4.08
N GLY A 168 6.88 15.98 3.16
CA GLY A 168 7.72 14.81 3.44
C GLY A 168 8.97 14.74 2.57
N LYS A 169 9.75 13.70 2.79
CA LYS A 169 10.88 13.28 1.97
C LYS A 169 10.94 11.75 1.94
N VAL A 170 11.42 11.19 0.85
CA VAL A 170 11.75 9.75 0.78
C VAL A 170 13.00 9.49 1.62
N LEU A 171 12.99 8.38 2.40
CA LEU A 171 14.09 8.00 3.29
C LEU A 171 14.88 6.83 2.69
#